data_4314248741e9f92cf079eacbd358e8df
#
_entry.id   4314248741e9f92cf079eacbd358e8df
#
_cell.length_a   1.000
_cell.length_b   1.000
_cell.length_c   1.000
_cell.angle_alpha   90.00
_cell.angle_beta   90.00
_cell.angle_gamma   90.00
#
_symmetry.space_group_name_H-M   'P 1'
#
loop_
_entity.id
_entity.type
_entity.pdbx_description
1 polymer ?
#
loop_
_entity_poly.entity_id
_entity_poly.type
_entity_poly.pdbx_seq_one_letter_code
_entity_poly.pdbx_strand_id
1 'polypeptide(L)'
;LNIHNFPNLKAKTTEQGRRYFVEGNAYPSVTTVIGEMKKKSIIEWRRKVGEEAANAISKRATTRGNKCHKLAEDYLSNKPLDRYRDDVLSLGLFHQIRPYIDKINNIHALEESLYSHTLRLAGRVDCIAEYDEELAIIDFKTSTKFKREEWIQDYFSQETAYAITVSYTHLRAHETAQY
;
A
#
# COMPACT_ATOMS: atom_id res chain seq x y z
N LEU A 1 0.82 -20.44 7.80
CA LEU A 1 1.89 -19.48 8.13
C LEU A 1 1.41 -18.59 9.28
N ASN A 2 2.05 -18.69 10.47
CA ASN A 2 1.77 -17.76 11.56
C ASN A 2 2.56 -16.46 11.30
N ILE A 3 2.00 -15.55 10.54
CA ILE A 3 2.54 -14.20 10.33
C ILE A 3 2.03 -13.35 11.51
N HIS A 4 2.71 -13.41 12.65
CA HIS A 4 2.35 -12.62 13.84
C HIS A 4 3.51 -11.70 14.23
N ASN A 5 3.18 -10.56 14.85
CA ASN A 5 4.09 -9.52 15.33
C ASN A 5 4.68 -8.61 14.24
N PHE A 6 3.80 -7.85 13.59
CA PHE A 6 4.23 -6.73 12.75
C PHE A 6 4.79 -5.59 13.63
N PRO A 7 5.93 -5.00 13.23
CA PRO A 7 6.53 -3.92 14.01
C PRO A 7 5.75 -2.62 13.86
N ASN A 8 5.53 -1.92 14.96
CA ASN A 8 5.00 -0.56 14.90
C ASN A 8 6.13 0.44 14.58
N LEU A 9 6.35 0.70 13.29
CA LEU A 9 7.44 1.54 12.83
C LEU A 9 7.04 3.01 12.80
N LYS A 10 7.92 3.87 13.36
CA LYS A 10 7.79 5.32 13.21
C LYS A 10 8.21 5.71 11.79
N ALA A 11 7.39 6.53 11.13
CA ALA A 11 7.69 7.07 9.81
C ALA A 11 7.74 8.60 9.84
N LYS A 12 8.65 9.20 9.05
CA LYS A 12 8.72 10.65 8.82
C LYS A 12 8.77 10.90 7.31
N THR A 13 7.94 11.83 6.85
CA THR A 13 7.98 12.31 5.47
C THR A 13 8.86 13.55 5.40
N THR A 14 9.84 13.55 4.50
CA THR A 14 10.77 14.64 4.20
C THR A 14 10.65 15.02 2.73
N GLU A 15 11.39 16.02 2.28
CA GLU A 15 11.51 16.37 0.85
C GLU A 15 12.05 15.22 0.00
N GLN A 16 12.84 14.32 0.61
CA GLN A 16 13.39 13.12 -0.02
C GLN A 16 12.43 11.90 0.03
N GLY A 17 11.18 12.10 0.47
CA GLY A 17 10.18 11.04 0.60
C GLY A 17 10.02 10.53 2.03
N ARG A 18 9.22 9.47 2.15
CA ARG A 18 8.92 8.84 3.45
C ARG A 18 10.04 7.87 3.85
N ARG A 19 10.48 7.98 5.11
CA ARG A 19 11.45 7.07 5.73
C ARG A 19 10.86 6.44 6.99
N TYR A 20 11.18 5.19 7.22
CA TYR A 20 10.85 4.43 8.42
C TYR A 20 12.10 4.22 9.27
N PHE A 21 11.94 4.28 10.59
CA PHE A 21 13.04 4.10 11.53
C PHE A 21 12.96 2.71 12.15
N VAL A 22 13.99 1.90 11.90
CA VAL A 22 14.10 0.50 12.31
C VAL A 22 15.44 0.30 12.98
N GLU A 23 15.47 0.03 14.29
CA GLU A 23 16.70 -0.28 15.05
C GLU A 23 17.84 0.70 14.78
N GLY A 24 17.56 2.01 14.79
CA GLY A 24 18.52 3.08 14.54
C GLY A 24 18.82 3.37 13.06
N ASN A 25 18.31 2.57 12.14
CA ASN A 25 18.46 2.80 10.70
C ASN A 25 17.24 3.54 10.12
N ALA A 26 17.46 4.38 9.11
CA ALA A 26 16.41 5.09 8.38
C ALA A 26 16.25 4.52 6.97
N TYR A 27 15.23 3.67 6.77
CA TYR A 27 14.95 3.05 5.48
C TYR A 27 13.94 3.87 4.67
N PRO A 28 14.16 4.08 3.36
CA PRO A 28 13.15 4.68 2.50
C PRO A 28 11.93 3.76 2.38
N SER A 29 10.76 4.35 2.16
CA SER A 29 9.58 3.52 1.87
C SER A 29 9.67 2.92 0.47
N VAL A 30 9.08 1.72 0.30
CA VAL A 30 8.94 1.07 -1.02
C VAL A 30 8.34 2.07 -2.03
N THR A 31 7.28 2.76 -1.66
CA THR A 31 6.62 3.75 -2.52
C THR A 31 7.51 4.97 -2.85
N THR A 32 8.42 5.36 -1.96
CA THR A 32 9.41 6.42 -2.24
C THR A 32 10.40 5.98 -3.31
N VAL A 33 10.93 4.76 -3.20
CA VAL A 33 11.89 4.22 -4.17
C VAL A 33 11.25 4.04 -5.55
N ILE A 34 10.05 3.46 -5.61
CA ILE A 34 9.29 3.32 -6.87
C ILE A 34 8.93 4.70 -7.45
N GLY A 35 8.61 5.68 -6.60
CA GLY A 35 8.31 7.05 -7.02
C GLY A 35 9.48 7.73 -7.74
N GLU A 36 10.74 7.45 -7.35
CA GLU A 36 11.91 7.97 -8.04
C GLU A 36 12.01 7.48 -9.49
N MET A 37 11.55 6.25 -9.78
CA MET A 37 11.52 5.72 -11.16
C MET A 37 10.57 6.52 -12.06
N LYS A 38 9.51 7.09 -11.50
CA LYS A 38 8.51 7.90 -12.23
C LYS A 38 8.78 9.40 -12.21
N LYS A 39 9.82 9.85 -11.52
CA LYS A 39 10.09 11.26 -11.27
C LYS A 39 10.15 12.08 -12.56
N LYS A 40 10.86 11.59 -13.60
CA LYS A 40 10.95 12.26 -14.90
C LYS A 40 9.57 12.45 -15.53
N SER A 41 8.79 11.39 -15.63
CA SER A 41 7.44 11.43 -16.23
C SER A 41 6.49 12.34 -15.44
N ILE A 42 6.62 12.37 -14.13
CA ILE A 42 5.83 13.28 -13.28
C ILE A 42 6.22 14.74 -13.52
N ILE A 43 7.52 15.05 -13.62
CA ILE A 43 8.00 16.41 -13.92
C ILE A 43 7.50 16.87 -15.30
N GLU A 44 7.61 16.01 -16.32
CA GLU A 44 7.11 16.32 -17.67
C GLU A 44 5.59 16.55 -17.68
N TRP A 45 4.85 15.70 -17.00
CA TRP A 45 3.41 15.85 -16.85
C TRP A 45 3.05 17.18 -16.15
N ARG A 46 3.70 17.51 -15.03
CA ARG A 46 3.50 18.77 -14.29
C ARG A 46 3.78 19.97 -15.18
N ARG A 47 4.88 19.94 -15.95
CA ARG A 47 5.22 20.98 -16.92
C ARG A 47 4.14 21.16 -17.99
N LYS A 48 3.54 20.05 -18.46
CA LYS A 48 2.51 20.05 -19.50
C LYS A 48 1.17 20.61 -19.01
N VAL A 49 0.74 20.23 -17.79
CA VAL A 49 -0.59 20.62 -17.28
C VAL A 49 -0.56 21.91 -16.44
N GLY A 50 0.61 22.37 -16.03
CA GLY A 50 0.81 23.49 -15.12
C GLY A 50 0.77 23.10 -13.65
N GLU A 51 1.55 23.80 -12.82
CA GLU A 51 1.76 23.47 -11.40
C GLU A 51 0.47 23.50 -10.58
N GLU A 52 -0.37 24.51 -10.76
CA GLU A 52 -1.63 24.65 -10.02
C GLU A 52 -2.59 23.49 -10.33
N ALA A 53 -2.78 23.19 -11.62
CA ALA A 53 -3.62 22.09 -12.06
C ALA A 53 -3.07 20.74 -11.59
N ALA A 54 -1.75 20.51 -11.67
CA ALA A 54 -1.10 19.31 -11.19
C ALA A 54 -1.29 19.11 -9.68
N ASN A 55 -1.15 20.18 -8.88
CA ASN A 55 -1.39 20.16 -7.45
C ASN A 55 -2.86 19.83 -7.12
N ALA A 56 -3.81 20.44 -7.81
CA ALA A 56 -5.23 20.15 -7.62
C ALA A 56 -5.60 18.71 -7.99
N ILE A 57 -5.05 18.18 -9.08
CA ILE A 57 -5.26 16.79 -9.50
C ILE A 57 -4.65 15.83 -8.47
N SER A 58 -3.41 16.05 -8.05
CA SER A 58 -2.71 15.23 -7.08
C SER A 58 -3.44 15.21 -5.74
N LYS A 59 -3.87 16.37 -5.22
CA LYS A 59 -4.65 16.49 -3.99
C LYS A 59 -5.95 15.68 -4.05
N ARG A 60 -6.71 15.82 -5.15
CA ARG A 60 -7.96 15.06 -5.35
C ARG A 60 -7.69 13.54 -5.40
N ALA A 61 -6.65 13.12 -6.11
CA ALA A 61 -6.28 11.70 -6.20
C ALA A 61 -5.88 11.12 -4.83
N THR A 62 -5.05 11.84 -4.06
CA THR A 62 -4.64 11.42 -2.71
C THR A 62 -5.83 11.36 -1.75
N THR A 63 -6.69 12.38 -1.74
CA THR A 63 -7.88 12.39 -0.87
C THR A 63 -8.81 11.21 -1.19
N ARG A 64 -9.08 10.97 -2.49
CA ARG A 64 -9.88 9.82 -2.92
C ARG A 64 -9.24 8.50 -2.51
N GLY A 65 -7.94 8.34 -2.77
CA GLY A 65 -7.18 7.14 -2.40
C GLY A 65 -7.30 6.85 -0.91
N ASN A 66 -6.95 7.82 -0.06
CA ASN A 66 -6.99 7.66 1.40
C ASN A 66 -8.39 7.26 1.91
N LYS A 67 -9.46 7.84 1.36
CA LYS A 67 -10.82 7.49 1.73
C LYS A 67 -11.19 6.07 1.32
N CYS A 68 -10.84 5.64 0.11
CA CYS A 68 -11.10 4.30 -0.37
C CYS A 68 -10.33 3.24 0.42
N HIS A 69 -9.04 3.47 0.71
CA HIS A 69 -8.24 2.58 1.56
C HIS A 69 -8.85 2.47 2.96
N LYS A 70 -9.24 3.61 3.56
CA LYS A 70 -9.85 3.58 4.89
C LYS A 70 -11.19 2.86 4.92
N LEU A 71 -11.97 2.96 3.86
CA LEU A 71 -13.24 2.24 3.76
C LEU A 71 -13.01 0.74 3.59
N ALA A 72 -12.05 0.33 2.75
CA ALA A 72 -11.66 -1.08 2.59
C ALA A 72 -11.11 -1.66 3.90
N GLU A 73 -10.22 -0.95 4.60
CA GLU A 73 -9.71 -1.33 5.93
C GLU A 73 -10.83 -1.54 6.94
N ASP A 74 -11.78 -0.60 7.02
CA ASP A 74 -12.89 -0.70 7.97
C ASP A 74 -13.83 -1.87 7.64
N TYR A 75 -14.09 -2.09 6.36
CA TYR A 75 -14.88 -3.23 5.89
C TYR A 75 -14.22 -4.55 6.28
N LEU A 76 -12.94 -4.72 5.94
CA LEU A 76 -12.16 -5.92 6.27
C LEU A 76 -11.97 -6.12 7.79
N SER A 77 -12.02 -5.03 8.56
CA SER A 77 -12.02 -5.07 10.02
C SER A 77 -13.41 -5.31 10.64
N ASN A 78 -14.44 -5.55 9.85
CA ASN A 78 -15.85 -5.68 10.30
C ASN A 78 -16.35 -4.45 11.08
N LYS A 79 -15.86 -3.26 10.78
CA LYS A 79 -16.32 -2.01 11.40
C LYS A 79 -17.59 -1.50 10.71
N PRO A 80 -18.51 -0.82 11.43
CA PRO A 80 -19.66 -0.17 10.85
C PRO A 80 -19.28 0.86 9.79
N LEU A 81 -19.97 0.86 8.65
CA LEU A 81 -19.71 1.77 7.52
C LEU A 81 -20.63 2.99 7.50
N ASP A 82 -21.45 3.19 8.51
CA ASP A 82 -22.43 4.30 8.58
C ASP A 82 -21.80 5.68 8.39
N ARG A 83 -20.56 5.85 8.85
CA ARG A 83 -19.79 7.12 8.70
C ARG A 83 -19.51 7.51 7.25
N TYR A 84 -19.64 6.58 6.31
CA TYR A 84 -19.43 6.83 4.88
C TYR A 84 -20.73 7.13 4.13
N ARG A 85 -21.92 7.14 4.80
CA ARG A 85 -23.23 7.28 4.16
C ARG A 85 -23.31 8.48 3.21
N ASP A 86 -22.69 9.59 3.56
CA ASP A 86 -22.73 10.82 2.76
C ASP A 86 -21.58 10.91 1.74
N ASP A 87 -20.64 9.97 1.75
CA ASP A 87 -19.53 9.92 0.78
C ASP A 87 -19.86 9.00 -0.40
N VAL A 88 -20.79 9.47 -1.23
CA VAL A 88 -21.32 8.73 -2.39
C VAL A 88 -20.21 8.27 -3.34
N LEU A 89 -19.16 9.08 -3.53
CA LEU A 89 -18.06 8.73 -4.41
C LEU A 89 -17.26 7.56 -3.87
N SER A 90 -16.87 7.59 -2.61
CA SER A 90 -16.09 6.51 -1.99
C SER A 90 -16.91 5.22 -1.89
N LEU A 91 -18.19 5.31 -1.55
CA LEU A 91 -19.10 4.15 -1.54
C LEU A 91 -19.27 3.57 -2.95
N GLY A 92 -19.45 4.42 -3.97
CA GLY A 92 -19.58 3.96 -5.36
C GLY A 92 -18.33 3.21 -5.85
N LEU A 93 -17.13 3.71 -5.52
CA LEU A 93 -15.87 3.04 -5.84
C LEU A 93 -15.73 1.73 -5.05
N PHE A 94 -16.09 1.73 -3.77
CA PHE A 94 -16.05 0.55 -2.94
C PHE A 94 -16.99 -0.55 -3.45
N HIS A 95 -18.22 -0.21 -3.84
CA HIS A 95 -19.15 -1.18 -4.41
C HIS A 95 -18.63 -1.86 -5.69
N GLN A 96 -17.80 -1.17 -6.48
CA GLN A 96 -17.18 -1.77 -7.66
C GLN A 96 -16.14 -2.83 -7.30
N ILE A 97 -15.39 -2.64 -6.21
CA ILE A 97 -14.34 -3.58 -5.79
C ILE A 97 -14.83 -4.61 -4.77
N ARG A 98 -15.98 -4.40 -4.15
CA ARG A 98 -16.52 -5.28 -3.12
C ARG A 98 -16.59 -6.75 -3.51
N PRO A 99 -17.04 -7.14 -4.73
CA PRO A 99 -17.07 -8.55 -5.12
C PRO A 99 -15.67 -9.23 -5.12
N TYR A 100 -14.62 -8.44 -5.23
CA TYR A 100 -13.22 -8.91 -5.13
C TYR A 100 -12.76 -8.92 -3.67
N ILE A 101 -13.10 -7.90 -2.88
CA ILE A 101 -12.77 -7.83 -1.44
C ILE A 101 -13.47 -8.96 -0.67
N ASP A 102 -14.70 -9.35 -1.06
CA ASP A 102 -15.46 -10.43 -0.43
C ASP A 102 -14.79 -11.82 -0.59
N LYS A 103 -13.79 -11.96 -1.48
CA LYS A 103 -12.95 -13.16 -1.63
C LYS A 103 -11.74 -13.20 -0.70
N ILE A 104 -11.50 -12.14 0.05
CA ILE A 104 -10.40 -12.05 1.01
C ILE A 104 -10.80 -12.80 2.28
N ASN A 105 -10.00 -13.77 2.65
CA ASN A 105 -10.16 -14.58 3.86
C ASN A 105 -8.85 -14.63 4.66
N ASN A 106 -8.90 -15.11 5.91
CA ASN A 106 -7.74 -15.37 6.76
C ASN A 106 -6.75 -14.20 6.76
N ILE A 107 -7.22 -13.00 7.15
CA ILE A 107 -6.40 -11.79 7.17
C ILE A 107 -5.28 -11.94 8.21
N HIS A 108 -4.03 -11.88 7.76
CA HIS A 108 -2.83 -11.93 8.58
C HIS A 108 -2.32 -10.54 8.96
N ALA A 109 -2.46 -9.55 8.05
CA ALA A 109 -2.07 -8.17 8.26
C ALA A 109 -3.03 -7.23 7.55
N LEU A 110 -3.33 -6.09 8.17
CA LEU A 110 -4.14 -5.03 7.60
C LEU A 110 -3.54 -3.69 8.02
N GLU A 111 -3.08 -2.88 7.05
CA GLU A 111 -2.39 -1.60 7.29
C GLU A 111 -1.14 -1.75 8.21
N GLU A 112 -0.40 -2.85 8.08
CA GLU A 112 0.73 -3.16 8.94
C GLU A 112 2.07 -2.73 8.32
N SER A 113 3.04 -2.41 9.20
CA SER A 113 4.37 -2.00 8.77
C SER A 113 5.26 -3.21 8.52
N LEU A 114 6.03 -3.16 7.44
CA LEU A 114 7.02 -4.16 7.05
C LEU A 114 8.38 -3.50 6.85
N TYR A 115 9.45 -4.26 7.05
CA TYR A 115 10.81 -3.83 6.72
C TYR A 115 11.70 -5.00 6.30
N SER A 116 12.77 -4.68 5.60
CA SER A 116 13.83 -5.65 5.27
C SER A 116 15.20 -4.99 5.46
N HIS A 117 16.02 -5.57 6.32
CA HIS A 117 17.42 -5.14 6.48
C HIS A 117 18.23 -5.44 5.22
N THR A 118 17.96 -6.56 4.56
CA THR A 118 18.64 -6.97 3.33
C THR A 118 18.38 -6.01 2.18
N LEU A 119 17.09 -5.66 1.96
CA LEU A 119 16.71 -4.70 0.92
C LEU A 119 16.91 -3.25 1.36
N ARG A 120 17.11 -2.99 2.65
CA ARG A 120 17.14 -1.66 3.27
C ARG A 120 15.93 -0.82 2.91
N LEU A 121 14.76 -1.46 2.90
CA LEU A 121 13.46 -0.89 2.59
C LEU A 121 12.49 -1.13 3.74
N ALA A 122 11.51 -0.27 3.83
CA ALA A 122 10.37 -0.47 4.70
C ALA A 122 9.09 0.05 4.03
N GLY A 123 7.93 -0.28 4.58
CA GLY A 123 6.68 0.20 4.05
C GLY A 123 5.49 -0.19 4.90
N ARG A 124 4.32 0.15 4.42
CA ARG A 124 3.05 -0.26 4.99
C ARG A 124 2.29 -1.00 3.90
N VAL A 125 1.96 -2.24 4.17
CA VAL A 125 1.15 -3.07 3.28
C VAL A 125 -0.32 -2.84 3.59
N ASP A 126 -1.17 -2.78 2.57
CA ASP A 126 -2.60 -2.60 2.77
C ASP A 126 -3.21 -3.86 3.40
N CYS A 127 -2.94 -5.05 2.81
CA CYS A 127 -3.43 -6.30 3.35
C CYS A 127 -2.51 -7.49 2.99
N ILE A 128 -2.37 -8.43 3.93
CA ILE A 128 -1.82 -9.76 3.70
C ILE A 128 -2.89 -10.75 4.13
N ALA A 129 -3.38 -11.56 3.22
CA ALA A 129 -4.52 -12.44 3.47
C ALA A 129 -4.54 -13.60 2.48
N GLU A 130 -5.46 -14.52 2.63
CA GLU A 130 -5.79 -15.46 1.57
C GLU A 130 -6.77 -14.82 0.57
N TYR A 131 -6.48 -14.95 -0.72
CA TYR A 131 -7.33 -14.57 -1.81
C TYR A 131 -7.53 -15.76 -2.75
N ASP A 132 -8.77 -16.19 -2.94
CA ASP A 132 -9.09 -17.44 -3.67
C ASP A 132 -8.25 -18.65 -3.12
N GLU A 133 -8.13 -18.76 -1.79
CA GLU A 133 -7.41 -19.83 -1.04
C GLU A 133 -5.86 -19.77 -1.15
N GLU A 134 -5.30 -18.76 -1.80
CA GLU A 134 -3.85 -18.56 -1.90
C GLU A 134 -3.39 -17.35 -1.07
N LEU A 135 -2.25 -17.49 -0.36
CA LEU A 135 -1.67 -16.38 0.39
C LEU A 135 -1.20 -15.28 -0.57
N ALA A 136 -1.72 -14.08 -0.37
CA ALA A 136 -1.50 -12.93 -1.25
C ALA A 136 -1.12 -11.66 -0.50
N ILE A 137 -0.34 -10.82 -1.18
CA ILE A 137 -0.19 -9.40 -0.85
C ILE A 137 -1.25 -8.65 -1.67
N ILE A 138 -2.06 -7.87 -1.00
CA ILE A 138 -3.17 -7.15 -1.62
C ILE A 138 -2.97 -5.66 -1.39
N ASP A 139 -3.07 -4.89 -2.47
CA ASP A 139 -2.89 -3.44 -2.46
C ASP A 139 -4.07 -2.77 -3.19
N PHE A 140 -4.69 -1.78 -2.55
CA PHE A 140 -5.85 -1.09 -3.08
C PHE A 140 -5.43 0.15 -3.87
N LYS A 141 -5.85 0.25 -5.12
CA LYS A 141 -5.53 1.40 -5.99
C LYS A 141 -6.79 2.03 -6.56
N THR A 142 -6.84 3.36 -6.53
CA THR A 142 -7.92 4.10 -7.19
C THR A 142 -7.42 4.77 -8.46
N SER A 143 -8.25 4.77 -9.49
CA SER A 143 -7.97 5.45 -10.75
C SER A 143 -9.22 6.14 -11.29
N THR A 144 -9.05 7.26 -12.00
CA THR A 144 -10.14 7.93 -12.73
C THR A 144 -10.28 7.43 -14.16
N LYS A 145 -9.33 6.60 -14.62
CA LYS A 145 -9.32 6.05 -15.97
C LYS A 145 -8.91 4.60 -15.89
N PHE A 146 -9.42 3.81 -16.82
CA PHE A 146 -8.92 2.46 -17.01
C PHE A 146 -7.42 2.51 -17.32
N LYS A 147 -6.63 1.68 -16.65
CA LYS A 147 -5.19 1.58 -16.86
C LYS A 147 -4.87 0.33 -17.66
N ARG A 148 -3.98 0.45 -18.63
CA ARG A 148 -3.40 -0.70 -19.33
C ARG A 148 -2.38 -1.37 -18.43
N GLU A 149 -2.16 -2.65 -18.60
CA GLU A 149 -1.19 -3.44 -17.84
C GLU A 149 0.22 -2.84 -17.87
N GLU A 150 0.65 -2.32 -19.01
CA GLU A 150 1.95 -1.65 -19.18
C GLU A 150 2.14 -0.43 -18.26
N TRP A 151 1.03 0.17 -17.79
CA TRP A 151 1.06 1.37 -16.93
C TRP A 151 1.02 1.06 -15.44
N ILE A 152 0.89 -0.21 -15.07
CA ILE A 152 0.80 -0.65 -13.67
C ILE A 152 1.96 -1.54 -13.23
N GLN A 153 3.06 -1.59 -14.01
CA GLN A 153 4.27 -2.37 -13.67
C GLN A 153 4.87 -1.98 -12.31
N ASP A 154 4.70 -0.72 -11.93
CA ASP A 154 5.09 -0.23 -10.59
C ASP A 154 4.24 -0.79 -9.45
N TYR A 155 2.99 -1.17 -9.71
CA TYR A 155 2.15 -1.84 -8.71
C TYR A 155 2.69 -3.24 -8.44
N PHE A 156 2.98 -4.02 -9.49
CA PHE A 156 3.61 -5.33 -9.34
C PHE A 156 4.99 -5.25 -8.66
N SER A 157 5.77 -4.22 -8.98
CA SER A 157 7.06 -3.97 -8.30
C SER A 157 6.87 -3.67 -6.80
N GLN A 158 5.82 -2.93 -6.42
CA GLN A 158 5.48 -2.66 -5.04
C GLN A 158 5.08 -3.93 -4.28
N GLU A 159 4.19 -4.71 -4.85
CA GLU A 159 3.71 -5.97 -4.28
C GLU A 159 4.85 -6.99 -4.15
N THR A 160 5.70 -7.11 -5.18
CA THR A 160 6.91 -7.96 -5.14
C THR A 160 7.86 -7.53 -4.01
N ALA A 161 8.10 -6.23 -3.84
CA ALA A 161 8.93 -5.73 -2.76
C ALA A 161 8.34 -6.07 -1.39
N TYR A 162 7.03 -5.98 -1.22
CA TYR A 162 6.37 -6.39 0.02
C TYR A 162 6.42 -7.91 0.22
N ALA A 163 6.20 -8.71 -0.81
CA ALA A 163 6.30 -10.17 -0.73
C ALA A 163 7.71 -10.62 -0.30
N ILE A 164 8.75 -10.04 -0.89
CA ILE A 164 10.13 -10.28 -0.49
C ILE A 164 10.34 -9.84 0.97
N THR A 165 9.84 -8.67 1.36
CA THR A 165 9.97 -8.15 2.73
C THR A 165 9.32 -9.09 3.74
N VAL A 166 8.12 -9.58 3.47
CA VAL A 166 7.43 -10.59 4.30
C VAL A 166 8.26 -11.87 4.41
N SER A 167 8.76 -12.39 3.29
CA SER A 167 9.57 -13.62 3.27
C SER A 167 10.83 -13.49 4.11
N TYR A 168 11.52 -12.35 4.04
CA TYR A 168 12.76 -12.14 4.81
C TYR A 168 12.53 -11.81 6.28
N THR A 169 11.44 -11.12 6.63
CA THR A 169 11.19 -10.66 8.00
C THR A 169 10.48 -11.73 8.84
N HIS A 170 9.58 -12.49 8.23
CA HIS A 170 8.70 -13.42 8.95
C HIS A 170 9.00 -14.90 8.72
N LEU A 171 9.56 -15.30 7.57
CA LEU A 171 9.92 -16.69 7.32
C LEU A 171 11.28 -17.08 7.95
N ARG A 172 12.26 -16.18 7.95
CA ARG A 172 13.57 -16.44 8.58
C ARG A 172 13.56 -16.39 10.11
N ALA A 173 12.63 -15.66 10.73
CA ALA A 173 12.50 -15.67 12.18
C ALA A 173 12.12 -17.06 12.74
N HIS A 174 11.52 -17.92 11.94
CA HIS A 174 11.21 -19.30 12.32
C HIS A 174 12.42 -20.24 12.22
N GLU A 175 13.38 -19.99 11.32
CA GLU A 175 14.58 -20.85 11.21
C GLU A 175 15.58 -20.62 12.35
N THR A 176 15.63 -19.43 12.93
CA THR A 176 16.53 -19.12 14.06
C THR A 176 15.99 -19.51 15.43
N ALA A 177 14.72 -19.88 15.54
CA ALA A 177 14.11 -20.33 16.81
C ALA A 177 14.18 -21.86 17.03
N GLN A 178 14.80 -22.61 16.13
CA GLN A 178 14.93 -24.07 16.22
C GLN A 178 16.33 -24.58 16.57
N TYR A 179 17.24 -23.71 17.07
CA TYR A 179 18.55 -24.13 17.58
C TYR A 179 18.75 -23.68 19.02
#